data_a11b04bd3711143244e11c619cd3fd72
#
_entry.id   a11b04bd3711143244e11c619cd3fd72
#
_cell.length_a   1.000
_cell.length_b   1.000
_cell.length_c   1.000
_cell.angle_alpha   90.00
_cell.angle_beta   90.00
_cell.angle_gamma   90.00
#
_symmetry.space_group_name_H-M   'P 1'
#
loop_
_entity.id
_entity.type
_entity.pdbx_description
1 polymer ?
#
loop_
_entity_poly.entity_id
_entity_poly.type
_entity_poly.pdbx_seq_one_letter_code
_entity_poly.pdbx_strand_id
1 'polypeptide(L)'
;MKGYLLDTNVISMLAPGRTDAPAGFALWLKRMDHEGQIFLSVVTIHEIERGVALLENRGATAKARALRGWLAGLMAGYGERILLFDGLAASCSGPMEAAALGAGHQPGMADAIVAATAKTNDLVVLSRNARHFSAFGVAYASPEQVCGGETN
;
A
#
# COMPACT_ATOMS: atom_id res chain seq x y z
N MET A 1 -5.60 11.28 -12.59
CA MET A 1 -4.74 10.51 -11.68
C MET A 1 -3.85 11.48 -10.91
N LYS A 2 -3.92 11.44 -9.61
CA LYS A 2 -3.15 12.35 -8.73
C LYS A 2 -1.88 11.72 -8.17
N GLY A 3 -1.69 10.42 -8.33
CA GLY A 3 -0.53 9.67 -7.83
C GLY A 3 -0.86 8.20 -7.57
N TYR A 4 -0.10 7.62 -6.65
CA TYR A 4 -0.16 6.20 -6.34
C TYR A 4 -0.44 5.97 -4.85
N LEU A 5 -1.37 5.08 -4.56
CA LEU A 5 -1.60 4.53 -3.22
C LEU A 5 -0.85 3.20 -3.12
N LEU A 6 0.18 3.15 -2.28
CA LEU A 6 0.98 1.94 -2.13
C LEU A 6 0.27 0.94 -1.22
N ASP A 7 0.08 -0.27 -1.72
CA ASP A 7 -0.32 -1.40 -0.89
C ASP A 7 0.83 -1.78 0.08
N THR A 8 0.49 -2.38 1.19
CA THR A 8 1.46 -2.75 2.23
C THR A 8 2.60 -3.61 1.70
N ASN A 9 2.30 -4.56 0.80
CA ASN A 9 3.32 -5.43 0.21
C ASN A 9 4.33 -4.68 -0.66
N VAL A 10 4.00 -3.49 -1.15
CA VAL A 10 4.91 -2.65 -1.93
C VAL A 10 5.82 -1.84 -1.03
N ILE A 11 5.26 -1.07 -0.09
CA ILE A 11 6.10 -0.27 0.81
C ILE A 11 6.99 -1.15 1.69
N SER A 12 6.53 -2.34 2.05
CA SER A 12 7.28 -3.30 2.86
C SER A 12 8.53 -3.83 2.17
N MET A 13 8.61 -3.76 0.83
CA MET A 13 9.85 -4.11 0.11
C MET A 13 11.04 -3.22 0.47
N LEU A 14 10.78 -2.04 1.00
CA LEU A 14 11.80 -1.08 1.42
C LEU A 14 12.09 -1.13 2.92
N ALA A 15 11.47 -2.07 3.65
CA ALA A 15 11.72 -2.26 5.07
C ALA A 15 13.15 -2.76 5.33
N PRO A 16 13.71 -2.50 6.53
CA PRO A 16 15.05 -2.96 6.88
C PRO A 16 15.22 -4.47 6.65
N GLY A 17 16.30 -4.87 5.99
CA GLY A 17 16.64 -6.27 5.72
C GLY A 17 15.97 -6.88 4.49
N ARG A 18 15.10 -6.13 3.79
CA ARG A 18 14.46 -6.59 2.54
C ARG A 18 15.31 -6.25 1.32
N THR A 19 15.38 -7.18 0.37
CA THR A 19 16.18 -7.06 -0.86
C THR A 19 15.40 -7.46 -2.12
N ASP A 20 14.09 -7.64 -2.01
CA ASP A 20 13.24 -8.19 -3.07
C ASP A 20 12.54 -7.12 -3.93
N ALA A 21 12.89 -5.85 -3.76
CA ALA A 21 12.38 -4.79 -4.62
C ALA A 21 12.92 -4.92 -6.05
N PRO A 22 12.08 -4.69 -7.09
CA PRO A 22 12.57 -4.67 -8.46
C PRO A 22 13.67 -3.63 -8.67
N ALA A 23 14.58 -3.92 -9.62
CA ALA A 23 15.61 -2.96 -9.98
C ALA A 23 14.99 -1.63 -10.43
N GLY A 24 15.51 -0.52 -9.93
CA GLY A 24 15.02 0.83 -10.25
C GLY A 24 13.82 1.28 -9.42
N PHE A 25 13.17 0.38 -8.67
CA PHE A 25 11.97 0.74 -7.91
C PHE A 25 12.25 1.79 -6.82
N ALA A 26 13.31 1.62 -6.04
CA ALA A 26 13.64 2.57 -4.98
C ALA A 26 13.92 3.98 -5.53
N LEU A 27 14.58 4.07 -6.68
CA LEU A 27 14.85 5.35 -7.35
C LEU A 27 13.56 5.98 -7.89
N TRP A 28 12.71 5.19 -8.54
CA TRP A 28 11.41 5.61 -9.01
C TRP A 28 10.54 6.14 -7.87
N LEU A 29 10.46 5.39 -6.77
CA LEU A 29 9.68 5.78 -5.60
C LEU A 29 10.18 7.09 -5.00
N LYS A 30 11.50 7.26 -4.86
CA LYS A 30 12.10 8.49 -4.34
C LYS A 30 11.73 9.70 -5.20
N ARG A 31 11.72 9.54 -6.52
CA ARG A 31 11.33 10.61 -7.45
C ARG A 31 9.84 10.95 -7.28
N MET A 32 8.97 9.95 -7.30
CA MET A 32 7.52 10.15 -7.13
C MET A 32 7.17 10.73 -5.77
N ASP A 33 7.88 10.33 -4.73
CA ASP A 33 7.72 10.86 -3.39
C ASP A 33 8.12 12.33 -3.31
N HIS A 34 9.24 12.69 -3.95
CA HIS A 34 9.67 14.10 -4.05
C HIS A 34 8.63 14.97 -4.76
N GLU A 35 7.94 14.40 -5.74
CA GLU A 35 6.84 15.07 -6.46
C GLU A 35 5.51 15.07 -5.70
N GLY A 36 5.47 14.49 -4.50
CA GLY A 36 4.25 14.41 -3.68
C GLY A 36 3.19 13.47 -4.22
N GLN A 37 3.58 12.50 -5.06
CA GLN A 37 2.66 11.59 -5.75
C GLN A 37 2.51 10.23 -5.07
N ILE A 38 3.11 10.02 -3.89
CA ILE A 38 3.03 8.77 -3.15
C ILE A 38 2.19 8.95 -1.89
N PHE A 39 1.25 8.03 -1.72
CA PHE A 39 0.31 8.01 -0.61
C PHE A 39 0.29 6.62 0.04
N LEU A 40 0.02 6.58 1.34
CA LEU A 40 -0.21 5.36 2.11
C LEU A 40 -1.63 5.37 2.68
N SER A 41 -2.13 4.19 3.02
CA SER A 41 -3.39 4.04 3.75
C SER A 41 -3.13 3.82 5.24
N VAL A 42 -4.06 4.24 6.10
CA VAL A 42 -4.05 3.86 7.52
C VAL A 42 -4.09 2.35 7.70
N VAL A 43 -4.65 1.59 6.75
CA VAL A 43 -4.62 0.12 6.75
C VAL A 43 -3.17 -0.39 6.69
N THR A 44 -2.32 0.24 5.90
CA THR A 44 -0.89 -0.10 5.84
C THR A 44 -0.20 0.09 7.19
N ILE A 45 -0.51 1.18 7.89
CA ILE A 45 0.02 1.41 9.24
C ILE A 45 -0.43 0.29 10.19
N HIS A 46 -1.73 -0.05 10.17
CA HIS A 46 -2.27 -1.16 10.95
C HIS A 46 -1.55 -2.48 10.67
N GLU A 47 -1.36 -2.83 9.40
CA GLU A 47 -0.74 -4.09 9.01
C GLU A 47 0.73 -4.17 9.42
N ILE A 48 1.48 -3.08 9.30
CA ILE A 48 2.88 -3.02 9.74
C ILE A 48 2.96 -3.12 11.27
N GLU A 49 2.14 -2.37 12.01
CA GLU A 49 2.08 -2.44 13.49
C GLU A 49 1.73 -3.86 13.96
N ARG A 50 0.77 -4.49 13.29
CA ARG A 50 0.41 -5.89 13.58
C ARG A 50 1.62 -6.81 13.37
N GLY A 51 2.35 -6.62 12.27
CA GLY A 51 3.55 -7.40 11.97
C GLY A 51 4.64 -7.21 13.04
N VAL A 52 4.86 -5.99 13.49
CA VAL A 52 5.80 -5.68 14.58
C VAL A 52 5.40 -6.38 15.87
N ALA A 53 4.14 -6.29 16.26
CA ALA A 53 3.62 -6.93 17.47
C ALA A 53 3.76 -8.46 17.43
N LEU A 54 3.52 -9.07 16.25
CA LEU A 54 3.71 -10.51 16.08
C LEU A 54 5.19 -10.92 16.21
N LEU A 55 6.13 -10.11 15.76
CA LEU A 55 7.56 -10.34 15.96
C LEU A 55 7.94 -10.25 17.42
N GLU A 56 7.42 -9.27 18.16
CA GLU A 56 7.62 -9.14 19.61
C GLU A 56 7.09 -10.36 20.35
N ASN A 57 5.89 -10.83 20.02
CA ASN A 57 5.28 -12.01 20.61
C ASN A 57 6.12 -13.29 20.40
N ARG A 58 6.89 -13.35 19.33
CA ARG A 58 7.81 -14.48 19.04
C ARG A 58 9.21 -14.29 19.61
N GLY A 59 9.47 -13.19 20.31
CA GLY A 59 10.78 -12.88 20.85
C GLY A 59 11.79 -12.32 19.83
N ALA A 60 11.37 -12.00 18.61
CA ALA A 60 12.22 -11.40 17.58
C ALA A 60 12.38 -9.87 17.79
N THR A 61 12.91 -9.51 18.97
CA THR A 61 12.93 -8.12 19.46
C THR A 61 13.80 -7.18 18.62
N ALA A 62 14.94 -7.64 18.14
CA ALA A 62 15.82 -6.81 17.30
C ALA A 62 15.17 -6.43 15.98
N LYS A 63 14.52 -7.40 15.32
CA LYS A 63 13.80 -7.19 14.08
C LYS A 63 12.57 -6.30 14.29
N ALA A 64 11.83 -6.52 15.36
CA ALA A 64 10.68 -5.69 15.74
C ALA A 64 11.11 -4.23 15.97
N ARG A 65 12.22 -4.00 16.67
CA ARG A 65 12.75 -2.66 16.93
C ARG A 65 13.15 -1.95 15.64
N ALA A 66 13.82 -2.64 14.71
CA ALA A 66 14.21 -2.07 13.43
C ALA A 66 12.99 -1.65 12.59
N LEU A 67 11.96 -2.50 12.54
CA LEU A 67 10.71 -2.21 11.85
C LEU A 67 9.93 -1.07 12.51
N ARG A 68 9.90 -1.00 13.83
CA ARG A 68 9.25 0.08 14.57
C ARG A 68 9.89 1.44 14.28
N GLY A 69 11.22 1.49 14.24
CA GLY A 69 11.95 2.71 13.85
C GLY A 69 11.66 3.13 12.41
N TRP A 70 11.63 2.17 11.51
CA TRP A 70 11.29 2.41 10.10
C TRP A 70 9.85 2.93 9.95
N LEU A 71 8.89 2.31 10.64
CA LEU A 71 7.49 2.76 10.63
C LEU A 71 7.34 4.18 11.17
N ALA A 72 8.03 4.52 12.27
CA ALA A 72 8.03 5.88 12.80
C ALA A 72 8.54 6.89 11.75
N GLY A 73 9.57 6.53 11.01
CA GLY A 73 10.09 7.33 9.89
C GLY A 73 9.08 7.51 8.76
N LEU A 74 8.35 6.45 8.40
CA LEU A 74 7.27 6.52 7.41
C LEU A 74 6.16 7.47 7.86
N MET A 75 5.70 7.34 9.09
CA MET A 75 4.62 8.17 9.63
C MET A 75 5.02 9.65 9.67
N ALA A 76 6.25 9.95 10.08
CA ALA A 76 6.76 11.32 10.09
C ALA A 76 6.94 11.88 8.67
N GLY A 77 7.46 11.07 7.74
CA GLY A 77 7.75 11.50 6.37
C GLY A 77 6.51 11.67 5.51
N TYR A 78 5.55 10.76 5.61
CA TYR A 78 4.33 10.84 4.80
C TYR A 78 3.29 11.78 5.39
N GLY A 79 3.15 11.86 6.73
CA GLY A 79 2.26 12.82 7.36
C GLY A 79 0.82 12.76 6.81
N GLU A 80 0.35 13.87 6.24
CA GLU A 80 -1.00 13.98 5.66
C GLU A 80 -1.21 13.09 4.42
N ARG A 81 -0.16 12.57 3.83
CA ARG A 81 -0.24 11.61 2.72
C ARG A 81 -0.51 10.18 3.20
N ILE A 82 -0.69 9.97 4.49
CA ILE A 82 -1.31 8.76 5.04
C ILE A 82 -2.81 9.02 5.08
N LEU A 83 -3.52 8.41 4.14
CA LEU A 83 -4.94 8.67 3.92
C LEU A 83 -5.81 7.90 4.90
N LEU A 84 -6.81 8.60 5.42
CA LEU A 84 -7.78 8.03 6.34
C LEU A 84 -8.83 7.19 5.59
N PHE A 85 -9.34 6.17 6.28
CA PHE A 85 -10.54 5.48 5.87
C PHE A 85 -11.75 6.22 6.43
N ASP A 86 -12.22 7.22 5.70
CA ASP A 86 -13.31 8.11 6.10
C ASP A 86 -14.68 7.57 5.69
N GLY A 87 -15.74 8.33 6.00
CA GLY A 87 -17.11 7.94 5.70
C GLY A 87 -17.39 7.77 4.20
N LEU A 88 -16.75 8.58 3.35
CA LEU A 88 -16.89 8.45 1.90
C LEU A 88 -16.25 7.16 1.38
N ALA A 89 -15.04 6.88 1.79
CA ALA A 89 -14.35 5.64 1.43
C ALA A 89 -15.10 4.41 1.96
N ALA A 90 -15.64 4.48 3.19
CA ALA A 90 -16.45 3.41 3.78
C ALA A 90 -17.73 3.16 2.98
N SER A 91 -18.42 4.21 2.53
CA SER A 91 -19.60 4.09 1.68
C SER A 91 -19.32 3.46 0.32
N CYS A 92 -18.10 3.63 -0.18
CA CYS A 92 -17.65 2.99 -1.43
C CYS A 92 -17.20 1.55 -1.22
N SER A 93 -16.48 1.26 -0.13
CA SER A 93 -15.83 -0.04 0.08
C SER A 93 -16.82 -1.19 0.25
N GLY A 94 -17.93 -0.98 0.95
CA GLY A 94 -18.97 -1.99 1.14
C GLY A 94 -19.54 -2.51 -0.17
N PRO A 95 -20.12 -1.63 -1.02
CA PRO A 95 -20.61 -2.04 -2.34
C PRO A 95 -19.53 -2.64 -3.26
N MET A 96 -18.30 -2.14 -3.21
CA MET A 96 -17.20 -2.68 -4.00
C MET A 96 -16.86 -4.12 -3.59
N GLU A 97 -16.80 -4.38 -2.29
CA GLU A 97 -16.57 -5.73 -1.76
C GLU A 97 -17.72 -6.67 -2.13
N ALA A 98 -18.96 -6.23 -1.96
CA ALA A 98 -20.13 -7.03 -2.30
C ALA A 98 -20.18 -7.37 -3.80
N ALA A 99 -19.84 -6.42 -4.68
CA ALA A 99 -19.76 -6.64 -6.11
C ALA A 99 -18.68 -7.66 -6.49
N ALA A 100 -17.51 -7.58 -5.86
CA ALA A 100 -16.42 -8.53 -6.08
C ALA A 100 -16.81 -9.95 -5.62
N LEU A 101 -17.44 -10.07 -4.46
CA LEU A 101 -17.99 -11.35 -3.96
C LEU A 101 -19.04 -11.91 -4.92
N GLY A 102 -19.96 -11.07 -5.41
CA GLY A 102 -21.00 -11.45 -6.37
C GLY A 102 -20.44 -11.92 -7.71
N ALA A 103 -19.27 -11.45 -8.11
CA ALA A 103 -18.56 -11.86 -9.31
C ALA A 103 -17.68 -13.11 -9.10
N GLY A 104 -17.72 -13.74 -7.92
CA GLY A 104 -17.00 -14.97 -7.62
C GLY A 104 -15.58 -14.76 -7.07
N HIS A 105 -15.19 -13.52 -6.78
CA HIS A 105 -13.93 -13.23 -6.12
C HIS A 105 -14.04 -13.38 -4.61
N GLN A 106 -12.90 -13.49 -3.93
CA GLN A 106 -12.84 -13.50 -2.45
C GLN A 106 -11.88 -12.42 -1.96
N PRO A 107 -12.23 -11.14 -2.14
CA PRO A 107 -11.39 -10.04 -1.68
C PRO A 107 -11.41 -9.97 -0.15
N GLY A 108 -10.27 -9.57 0.44
CA GLY A 108 -10.23 -9.21 1.84
C GLY A 108 -10.82 -7.83 2.07
N MET A 109 -11.30 -7.58 3.30
CA MET A 109 -11.79 -6.25 3.70
C MET A 109 -10.69 -5.19 3.56
N ALA A 110 -9.43 -5.53 3.90
CA ALA A 110 -8.30 -4.61 3.77
C ALA A 110 -8.11 -4.15 2.31
N ASP A 111 -8.20 -5.06 1.34
CA ASP A 111 -8.09 -4.72 -0.08
C ASP A 111 -9.25 -3.84 -0.55
N ALA A 112 -10.46 -4.09 -0.07
CA ALA A 112 -11.62 -3.26 -0.37
C ALA A 112 -11.45 -1.83 0.17
N ILE A 113 -10.90 -1.68 1.37
CA ILE A 113 -10.61 -0.37 1.97
C ILE A 113 -9.55 0.38 1.16
N VAL A 114 -8.47 -0.29 0.78
CA VAL A 114 -7.40 0.30 -0.05
C VAL A 114 -7.96 0.73 -1.40
N ALA A 115 -8.74 -0.13 -2.06
CA ALA A 115 -9.37 0.17 -3.34
C ALA A 115 -10.32 1.37 -3.25
N ALA A 116 -11.17 1.43 -2.23
CA ALA A 116 -12.10 2.55 -2.03
C ALA A 116 -11.36 3.85 -1.72
N THR A 117 -10.31 3.79 -0.92
CA THR A 117 -9.46 4.96 -0.61
C THR A 117 -8.80 5.50 -1.88
N ALA A 118 -8.29 4.62 -2.73
CA ALA A 118 -7.71 5.02 -4.01
C ALA A 118 -8.75 5.66 -4.93
N LYS A 119 -9.93 5.05 -5.04
CA LYS A 119 -11.02 5.56 -5.89
C LYS A 119 -11.49 6.95 -5.48
N THR A 120 -11.71 7.17 -4.18
CA THR A 120 -12.22 8.45 -3.68
C THR A 120 -11.17 9.57 -3.73
N ASN A 121 -9.89 9.23 -3.87
CA ASN A 121 -8.78 10.18 -3.98
C ASN A 121 -8.16 10.25 -5.39
N ASP A 122 -8.75 9.57 -6.38
CA ASP A 122 -8.27 9.53 -7.78
C ASP A 122 -6.81 9.06 -7.88
N LEU A 123 -6.50 7.94 -7.20
CA LEU A 123 -5.17 7.34 -7.14
C LEU A 123 -5.15 5.99 -7.86
N VAL A 124 -3.97 5.60 -8.33
CA VAL A 124 -3.68 4.25 -8.82
C VAL A 124 -3.17 3.41 -7.66
N VAL A 125 -3.75 2.22 -7.45
CA VAL A 125 -3.23 1.27 -6.46
C VAL A 125 -1.96 0.64 -7.01
N LEU A 126 -0.87 0.70 -6.25
CA LEU A 126 0.37 0.01 -6.56
C LEU A 126 0.51 -1.19 -5.64
N SER A 127 0.48 -2.39 -6.19
CA SER A 127 0.50 -3.64 -5.43
C SER A 127 1.28 -4.74 -6.16
N ARG A 128 1.92 -5.61 -5.39
CA ARG A 128 2.50 -6.86 -5.93
C ARG A 128 1.41 -7.86 -6.32
N ASN A 129 0.22 -7.73 -5.75
CA ASN A 129 -0.98 -8.50 -6.06
C ASN A 129 -1.97 -7.67 -6.88
N ALA A 130 -1.46 -6.89 -7.83
CA ALA A 130 -2.25 -5.92 -8.61
C ALA A 130 -3.54 -6.52 -9.19
N ARG A 131 -3.49 -7.77 -9.65
CA ARG A 131 -4.66 -8.46 -10.22
C ARG A 131 -5.84 -8.58 -9.25
N HIS A 132 -5.60 -8.62 -7.94
CA HIS A 132 -6.67 -8.66 -6.95
C HIS A 132 -7.53 -7.39 -7.00
N PHE A 133 -6.94 -6.28 -7.40
CA PHE A 133 -7.65 -5.00 -7.49
C PHE A 133 -8.51 -4.84 -8.73
N SER A 134 -8.34 -5.69 -9.74
CA SER A 134 -9.22 -5.70 -10.93
C SER A 134 -10.68 -5.98 -10.56
N ALA A 135 -10.92 -6.79 -9.51
CA ALA A 135 -12.24 -7.12 -9.02
C ALA A 135 -13.01 -5.89 -8.48
N PHE A 136 -12.29 -4.84 -8.08
CA PHE A 136 -12.88 -3.62 -7.51
C PHE A 136 -13.12 -2.51 -8.54
N GLY A 137 -12.69 -2.70 -9.79
CA GLY A 137 -12.88 -1.68 -10.83
C GLY A 137 -12.09 -0.39 -10.59
N VAL A 138 -10.93 -0.48 -9.93
CA VAL A 138 -10.01 0.64 -9.70
C VAL A 138 -8.78 0.52 -10.59
N ALA A 139 -8.13 1.65 -10.87
CA ALA A 139 -6.85 1.65 -11.56
C ALA A 139 -5.77 1.02 -10.67
N TYR A 140 -4.95 0.15 -11.24
CA TYR A 140 -3.90 -0.55 -10.50
C TYR A 140 -2.67 -0.79 -11.38
N ALA A 141 -1.52 -0.93 -10.75
CA ALA A 141 -0.26 -1.28 -11.39
C ALA A 141 0.62 -2.09 -10.45
N SER A 142 1.59 -2.82 -11.02
CA SER A 142 2.64 -3.49 -10.26
C SER A 142 3.91 -2.62 -10.18
N PRO A 143 4.80 -2.87 -9.21
CA PRO A 143 6.09 -2.19 -9.14
C PRO A 143 6.92 -2.36 -10.42
N GLU A 144 6.88 -3.53 -11.04
CA GLU A 144 7.59 -3.82 -12.29
C GLU A 144 7.09 -2.96 -13.45
N GLN A 145 5.77 -2.74 -13.52
CA GLN A 145 5.17 -1.93 -14.57
C GLN A 145 5.58 -0.46 -14.49
N VAL A 146 5.71 0.11 -13.28
CA VAL A 146 6.06 1.51 -13.11
C VAL A 146 7.56 1.77 -13.27
N CYS A 147 8.42 0.77 -12.98
CA CYS A 147 9.88 0.87 -13.15
C CYS A 147 10.32 0.53 -14.57
N GLY A 148 9.60 -0.33 -15.27
CA GLY A 148 10.00 -0.88 -16.58
C GLY A 148 9.99 0.13 -17.72
N GLY A 149 9.47 1.32 -17.53
CA GLY A 149 9.46 2.40 -18.51
C GLY A 149 10.76 3.23 -18.57
N GLU A 150 11.73 2.96 -17.72
CA GLU A 150 12.95 3.75 -17.58
C GLU A 150 14.23 3.06 -18.12
N THR A 151 14.09 1.94 -18.81
CA THR A 151 15.21 1.33 -19.54
C THR A 151 15.20 1.83 -20.99
N ASN A 152 15.64 3.09 -21.19
CA ASN A 152 16.24 3.59 -22.42
C ASN A 152 17.16 4.75 -22.11
#